data_8220bbb93b94dd51ca769c3ee3aeb3cf
#
_entry.id   8220bbb93b94dd51ca769c3ee3aeb3cf
#
_cell.length_a   1.000
_cell.length_b   1.000
_cell.length_c   1.000
_cell.angle_alpha   90.00
_cell.angle_beta   90.00
_cell.angle_gamma   90.00
#
_symmetry.space_group_name_H-M   'P 1'
#
loop_
_entity.id
_entity.type
_entity.pdbx_description
1 polymer ?
#
loop_
_entity_poly.entity_id
_entity_poly.type
_entity_poly.pdbx_seq_one_letter_code
_entity_poly.pdbx_strand_id
1 'polypeptide(L)'
;MTDMTYARYLALDILLSCQKPQSAEDDEMLFIVIHQTKELWLKQIIRELYLAKRQIAAGALVPAYKALARVSRIQAVMTLSW
;
A
#
# COMPACT_ATOMS: atom_id res chain seq x y z
N MET A 1 10.97 1.05 27.20
CA MET A 1 10.87 0.44 26.60
C MET A 1 10.93 0.48 25.24
N THR A 2 10.52 1.27 24.59
CA THR A 2 10.50 0.97 23.33
C THR A 2 11.54 1.61 22.58
N ASP A 3 12.23 0.88 21.83
CA ASP A 3 13.18 1.37 20.87
C ASP A 3 12.56 1.42 19.50
N MET A 4 11.26 1.64 19.45
CA MET A 4 10.56 1.72 18.18
C MET A 4 10.92 3.01 17.47
N THR A 5 11.67 2.89 16.40
CA THR A 5 12.04 4.01 15.53
C THR A 5 11.22 3.94 14.26
N TYR A 6 11.29 4.98 13.46
CA TYR A 6 10.65 5.02 12.14
C TYR A 6 11.06 3.79 11.30
N ALA A 7 12.37 3.53 11.22
CA ALA A 7 12.88 2.42 10.43
C ALA A 7 12.41 1.07 10.95
N ARG A 8 12.38 0.88 12.26
CA ARG A 8 11.93 -0.37 12.84
C ARG A 8 10.43 -0.54 12.70
N TYR A 9 9.69 0.54 12.89
CA TYR A 9 8.24 0.49 12.75
C TYR A 9 7.82 0.07 11.35
N LEU A 10 8.51 0.59 10.34
CA LEU A 10 8.20 0.28 8.94
C LEU A 10 8.93 -0.95 8.42
N ALA A 11 9.74 -1.62 9.24
CA ALA A 11 10.55 -2.78 8.84
C ALA A 11 11.40 -2.45 7.61
N LEU A 12 12.03 -1.28 7.61
CA LEU A 12 12.73 -0.81 6.42
C LEU A 12 13.90 -1.69 6.01
N ASP A 13 14.60 -2.30 6.96
CA ASP A 13 15.70 -3.20 6.65
C ASP A 13 15.22 -4.39 5.83
N ILE A 14 14.03 -4.90 6.11
CA ILE A 14 13.43 -5.99 5.34
C ILE A 14 12.87 -5.45 4.03
N LEU A 15 12.07 -4.38 4.11
CA LEU A 15 11.41 -3.83 2.93
C LEU A 15 12.40 -3.44 1.84
N LEU A 16 13.49 -2.75 2.21
CA LEU A 16 14.47 -2.27 1.23
C LEU A 16 15.40 -3.37 0.74
N SER A 17 15.31 -4.56 1.30
CA SER A 17 16.09 -5.71 0.84
C SER A 17 15.27 -6.70 0.02
N CYS A 18 14.03 -6.36 -0.32
CA CYS A 18 13.13 -7.28 -1.03
C CYS A 18 13.20 -7.14 -2.56
N GLN A 19 14.02 -6.25 -3.09
CA GLN A 19 14.15 -6.07 -4.53
C GLN A 19 15.27 -6.97 -5.05
N LYS A 20 14.91 -8.00 -5.82
CA LYS A 20 15.86 -9.04 -6.25
C LYS A 20 15.95 -9.07 -7.79
N PRO A 21 16.76 -8.20 -8.40
CA PRO A 21 16.91 -8.21 -9.84
C PRO A 21 17.46 -9.55 -10.35
N GLN A 22 16.95 -9.98 -11.48
CA GLN A 22 17.36 -11.23 -12.13
C GLN A 22 18.30 -10.98 -13.31
N SER A 23 18.63 -9.73 -13.60
CA SER A 23 19.49 -9.34 -14.71
C SER A 23 20.36 -8.19 -14.30
N ALA A 24 21.24 -7.74 -15.20
CA ALA A 24 22.08 -6.58 -14.98
C ALA A 24 21.49 -5.31 -15.62
N GLU A 25 20.26 -5.38 -16.11
CA GLU A 25 19.60 -4.23 -16.74
C GLU A 25 19.19 -3.20 -15.71
N ASP A 26 19.52 -1.94 -15.94
CA ASP A 26 19.20 -0.87 -14.99
C ASP A 26 17.70 -0.69 -14.81
N ASP A 27 16.92 -0.90 -15.86
CA ASP A 27 15.47 -0.69 -15.82
C ASP A 27 14.75 -1.72 -14.98
N GLU A 28 15.39 -2.85 -14.69
CA GLU A 28 14.72 -3.89 -13.93
C GLU A 28 14.42 -3.46 -12.50
N MET A 29 15.33 -2.75 -11.86
CA MET A 29 15.09 -2.27 -10.49
C MET A 29 13.88 -1.33 -10.46
N LEU A 30 13.76 -0.44 -11.44
CA LEU A 30 12.60 0.44 -11.53
C LEU A 30 11.31 -0.35 -11.71
N PHE A 31 11.33 -1.37 -12.57
CA PHE A 31 10.18 -2.25 -12.76
C PHE A 31 9.74 -2.89 -11.44
N ILE A 32 10.71 -3.43 -10.70
CA ILE A 32 10.44 -4.09 -9.43
C ILE A 32 9.81 -3.11 -8.44
N VAL A 33 10.42 -1.95 -8.26
CA VAL A 33 9.96 -0.95 -7.30
C VAL A 33 8.54 -0.48 -7.62
N ILE A 34 8.28 -0.17 -8.90
CA ILE A 34 6.95 0.26 -9.32
C ILE A 34 5.91 -0.81 -8.98
N HIS A 35 6.19 -2.06 -9.29
CA HIS A 35 5.22 -3.13 -9.08
C HIS A 35 5.06 -3.50 -7.62
N GLN A 36 6.14 -3.50 -6.83
CA GLN A 36 6.02 -3.70 -5.39
C GLN A 36 5.21 -2.59 -4.74
N THR A 37 5.41 -1.35 -5.18
CA THR A 37 4.63 -0.21 -4.68
C THR A 37 3.15 -0.38 -5.00
N LYS A 38 2.82 -0.81 -6.21
CA LYS A 38 1.43 -1.06 -6.58
C LYS A 38 0.81 -2.17 -5.75
N GLU A 39 1.55 -3.24 -5.46
CA GLU A 39 1.05 -4.33 -4.63
C GLU A 39 0.75 -3.87 -3.21
N LEU A 40 1.58 -2.99 -2.66
CA LEU A 40 1.32 -2.42 -1.33
C LEU A 40 0.06 -1.57 -1.33
N TRP A 41 -0.15 -0.76 -2.38
CA TRP A 41 -1.38 0.02 -2.52
C TRP A 41 -2.60 -0.87 -2.68
N LEU A 42 -2.49 -1.96 -3.45
CA LEU A 42 -3.59 -2.92 -3.61
C LEU A 42 -3.93 -3.58 -2.28
N LYS A 43 -2.93 -3.92 -1.48
CA LYS A 43 -3.16 -4.45 -0.14
C LYS A 43 -3.97 -3.47 0.71
N GLN A 44 -3.64 -2.18 0.63
CA GLN A 44 -4.36 -1.16 1.39
C GLN A 44 -5.79 -0.98 0.87
N ILE A 45 -5.99 -1.01 -0.45
CA ILE A 45 -7.33 -0.94 -1.05
C ILE A 45 -8.20 -2.07 -0.51
N ILE A 46 -7.68 -3.29 -0.48
CA ILE A 46 -8.43 -4.44 0.01
C ILE A 46 -8.84 -4.23 1.47
N ARG A 47 -7.93 -3.72 2.31
CA ARG A 47 -8.26 -3.43 3.71
C ARG A 47 -9.38 -2.39 3.82
N GLU A 48 -9.31 -1.33 3.02
CA GLU A 48 -10.34 -0.28 3.06
C GLU A 48 -11.69 -0.81 2.60
N LEU A 49 -11.71 -1.66 1.58
CA LEU A 49 -12.96 -2.24 1.09
C LEU A 49 -13.60 -3.16 2.14
N TYR A 50 -12.80 -3.98 2.83
CA TYR A 50 -13.34 -4.81 3.92
C TYR A 50 -13.85 -3.95 5.06
N LEU A 51 -13.14 -2.86 5.39
CA LEU A 51 -13.58 -1.94 6.42
C LEU A 51 -14.91 -1.29 6.04
N ALA A 52 -15.03 -0.79 4.81
CA ALA A 52 -16.27 -0.19 4.32
C ALA A 52 -17.42 -1.19 4.38
N LYS A 53 -17.17 -2.43 3.97
CA LYS A 53 -18.19 -3.48 4.00
C LYS A 53 -18.71 -3.70 5.41
N ARG A 54 -17.84 -3.81 6.40
CA ARG A 54 -18.22 -3.99 7.79
C ARG A 54 -19.00 -2.78 8.31
N GLN A 55 -18.56 -1.58 7.96
CA GLN A 55 -19.21 -0.34 8.42
C GLN A 55 -20.60 -0.20 7.81
N ILE A 56 -20.78 -0.53 6.55
CA ILE A 56 -22.10 -0.52 5.90
C ILE A 56 -23.03 -1.51 6.59
N ALA A 57 -22.55 -2.71 6.86
CA ALA A 57 -23.34 -3.74 7.53
C ALA A 57 -23.77 -3.31 8.94
N ALA A 58 -22.96 -2.48 9.60
CA ALA A 58 -23.25 -1.96 10.93
C ALA A 58 -24.04 -0.65 10.88
N GLY A 59 -24.42 -0.16 9.70
CA GLY A 59 -25.13 1.10 9.56
C GLY A 59 -24.27 2.34 9.74
N ALA A 60 -22.94 2.19 9.82
CA ALA A 60 -22.02 3.31 10.00
C ALA A 60 -21.65 3.88 8.64
N LEU A 61 -22.54 4.63 8.01
CA LEU A 61 -22.38 5.04 6.62
C LEU A 61 -21.31 6.11 6.42
N VAL A 62 -21.18 7.07 7.36
CA VAL A 62 -20.19 8.13 7.21
C VAL A 62 -18.76 7.56 7.22
N PRO A 63 -18.36 6.73 8.20
CA PRO A 63 -17.05 6.09 8.13
C PRO A 63 -16.86 5.23 6.89
N ALA A 64 -17.92 4.55 6.41
CA ALA A 64 -17.84 3.75 5.20
C ALA A 64 -17.51 4.61 3.98
N TYR A 65 -18.15 5.77 3.84
CA TYR A 65 -17.85 6.69 2.76
C TYR A 65 -16.42 7.21 2.82
N LYS A 66 -15.89 7.44 4.05
CA LYS A 66 -14.50 7.85 4.20
C LYS A 66 -13.53 6.77 3.71
N ALA A 67 -13.83 5.50 4.02
CA ALA A 67 -13.01 4.40 3.55
C ALA A 67 -13.03 4.30 2.01
N LEU A 68 -14.21 4.45 1.41
CA LEU A 68 -14.33 4.43 -0.06
C LEU A 68 -13.63 5.62 -0.70
N ALA A 69 -13.65 6.79 -0.06
CA ALA A 69 -12.93 7.96 -0.55
C ALA A 69 -11.41 7.71 -0.53
N ARG A 70 -10.90 7.02 0.49
CA ARG A 70 -9.48 6.66 0.53
C ARG A 70 -9.11 5.72 -0.62
N VAL A 71 -9.98 4.76 -0.95
CA VAL A 71 -9.75 3.87 -2.11
C VAL A 71 -9.60 4.70 -3.38
N SER A 72 -10.49 5.66 -3.58
CA SER A 72 -10.45 6.53 -4.76
C SER A 72 -9.13 7.30 -4.84
N ARG A 73 -8.65 7.85 -3.72
CA ARG A 73 -7.38 8.59 -3.67
C ARG A 73 -6.19 7.67 -3.96
N ILE A 74 -6.22 6.45 -3.43
CA ILE A 74 -5.15 5.47 -3.69
C ILE A 74 -5.11 5.13 -5.18
N GLN A 75 -6.26 4.93 -5.80
CA GLN A 75 -6.32 4.64 -7.23
C GLN A 75 -5.73 5.79 -8.05
N ALA A 76 -6.00 7.04 -7.66
CA ALA A 76 -5.42 8.20 -8.33
C ALA A 76 -3.89 8.21 -8.21
N VAL A 77 -3.36 7.88 -7.03
CA VAL A 77 -1.91 7.80 -6.84
C VAL A 77 -1.31 6.69 -7.70
N MET A 78 -1.99 5.55 -7.78
CA MET A 78 -1.48 4.42 -8.58
C MET A 78 -1.38 4.77 -10.07
N THR A 79 -2.29 5.59 -10.59
CA THR A 79 -2.24 5.97 -12.00
C THR A 79 -1.06 6.88 -12.33
N LEU A 80 -0.46 7.52 -11.31
CA LEU A 80 0.71 8.37 -11.51
C LEU A 80 2.02 7.59 -11.47
N SER A 81 1.97 6.26 -11.29
CA SER A 81 3.17 5.45 -11.13
C SER A 81 3.89 5.15 -12.45
N TRP A 82 3.39 5.63 -13.54
CA TRP A 82 4.00 5.48 -14.87
C TRP A 82 4.30 6.84 -15.47
#